data_0d1a66747e560a222ab3434d6e2c5bc0
#
_entry.id   0d1a66747e560a222ab3434d6e2c5bc0
#
_cell.length_a   1.000
_cell.length_b   1.000
_cell.length_c   1.000
_cell.angle_alpha   90.00
_cell.angle_beta   90.00
_cell.angle_gamma   90.00
#
_symmetry.space_group_name_H-M   'P 1'
#
loop_
_entity.id
_entity.type
_entity.pdbx_description
1 polymer ?
#
loop_
_entity_poly.entity_id
_entity_poly.type
_entity_poly.pdbx_seq_one_letter_code
_entity_poly.pdbx_strand_id
1 'polypeptide(L)'
;MITISKLGKLGAMGNQLFQYAALYGLYKKTGFEMRIPKPPKNVKGELKILGHTKDGHPLEEYDNCLDYFSISSKTYNPNQLIISEKTNNIFFNKLKINKKYKLKNTYFEPHFNFDSQFFKIKDSTDIEGYFQSEKYFEHCTEEIRNEFVIKEKYQKEAREKFQVICGKYTTMISAHVRRKGHENSENQQIHKYPEIEYYLRAINYFQSKIDNPQFLIFSDDIKWCKHKFKGTDVQFSTGNSSIIDFTMMSLCDHHILTPSSFSW
;
A
#
# COMPACT_ATOMS: atom_id res chain seq x y z
N MET A 1 -21.98 10.50 3.52
CA MET A 1 -20.53 10.44 3.21
C MET A 1 -19.94 9.17 3.79
N ILE A 2 -19.14 8.45 3.00
CA ILE A 2 -18.31 7.33 3.45
C ILE A 2 -16.84 7.74 3.45
N THR A 3 -16.01 7.15 4.32
CA THR A 3 -14.58 7.46 4.42
C THR A 3 -13.80 6.32 5.09
N ILE A 4 -12.46 6.40 5.01
CA ILE A 4 -11.50 5.67 5.86
C ILE A 4 -10.73 6.70 6.68
N SER A 5 -11.19 6.97 7.89
CA SER A 5 -10.59 8.01 8.75
C SER A 5 -9.15 7.70 9.18
N LYS A 6 -8.77 6.42 9.14
CA LYS A 6 -7.43 5.91 9.48
C LYS A 6 -6.52 5.71 8.26
N LEU A 7 -6.91 6.18 7.07
CA LEU A 7 -6.06 6.11 5.89
C LEU A 7 -4.71 6.80 6.17
N GLY A 8 -3.62 6.12 5.85
CA GLY A 8 -2.26 6.56 6.19
C GLY A 8 -1.79 6.19 7.60
N LYS A 9 -2.67 5.62 8.46
CA LYS A 9 -2.34 5.19 9.82
C LYS A 9 -2.35 3.66 9.98
N LEU A 10 -2.94 2.95 9.04
CA LEU A 10 -3.05 1.49 9.02
C LEU A 10 -2.31 0.95 7.80
N GLY A 11 -1.03 0.62 8.00
CA GLY A 11 -0.21 0.00 6.99
C GLY A 11 0.41 0.97 5.97
N ALA A 12 1.42 0.45 5.24
CA ALA A 12 2.19 1.17 4.25
C ALA A 12 1.43 1.32 2.90
N MET A 13 2.14 1.76 1.86
CA MET A 13 1.58 2.15 0.56
C MET A 13 0.63 1.10 -0.03
N GLY A 14 1.01 -0.18 -0.10
CA GLY A 14 0.15 -1.21 -0.66
C GLY A 14 -1.19 -1.34 0.09
N ASN A 15 -1.16 -1.30 1.43
CA ASN A 15 -2.39 -1.31 2.23
C ASN A 15 -3.26 -0.09 1.96
N GLN A 16 -2.67 1.11 1.83
CA GLN A 16 -3.41 2.33 1.53
C GLN A 16 -4.07 2.29 0.15
N LEU A 17 -3.43 1.68 -0.84
CA LEU A 17 -4.01 1.47 -2.17
C LEU A 17 -5.23 0.53 -2.10
N PHE A 18 -5.13 -0.59 -1.39
CA PHE A 18 -6.29 -1.48 -1.18
C PHE A 18 -7.43 -0.78 -0.44
N GLN A 19 -7.13 -0.05 0.63
CA GLN A 19 -8.11 0.72 1.39
C GLN A 19 -8.83 1.75 0.51
N TYR A 20 -8.06 2.50 -0.28
CA TYR A 20 -8.63 3.48 -1.20
C TYR A 20 -9.50 2.80 -2.27
N ALA A 21 -9.00 1.73 -2.91
CA ALA A 21 -9.70 1.01 -3.95
C ALA A 21 -11.03 0.42 -3.43
N ALA A 22 -11.05 -0.16 -2.22
CA ALA A 22 -12.27 -0.65 -1.61
C ALA A 22 -13.27 0.47 -1.31
N LEU A 23 -12.82 1.60 -0.75
CA LEU A 23 -13.67 2.76 -0.52
C LEU A 23 -14.25 3.31 -1.85
N TYR A 24 -13.43 3.37 -2.89
CA TYR A 24 -13.85 3.78 -4.23
C TYR A 24 -14.87 2.80 -4.83
N GLY A 25 -14.63 1.50 -4.68
CA GLY A 25 -15.57 0.47 -5.10
C GLY A 25 -16.92 0.58 -4.39
N LEU A 26 -16.92 0.84 -3.07
CA LEU A 26 -18.14 1.11 -2.31
C LEU A 26 -18.86 2.37 -2.83
N TYR A 27 -18.13 3.45 -3.10
CA TYR A 27 -18.67 4.66 -3.71
C TYR A 27 -19.35 4.37 -5.05
N LYS A 28 -18.67 3.66 -5.95
CA LYS A 28 -19.20 3.31 -7.28
C LYS A 28 -20.46 2.43 -7.19
N LYS A 29 -20.50 1.54 -6.21
CA LYS A 29 -21.63 0.61 -6.02
C LYS A 29 -22.87 1.28 -5.39
N THR A 30 -22.64 2.25 -4.49
CA THR A 30 -23.73 2.84 -3.67
C THR A 30 -24.12 4.26 -4.08
N GLY A 31 -23.24 4.99 -4.77
CA GLY A 31 -23.41 6.41 -5.08
C GLY A 31 -23.23 7.35 -3.86
N PHE A 32 -22.81 6.85 -2.71
CA PHE A 32 -22.60 7.68 -1.53
C PHE A 32 -21.42 8.64 -1.74
N GLU A 33 -21.49 9.85 -1.18
CA GLU A 33 -20.38 10.77 -1.24
C GLU A 33 -19.14 10.18 -0.56
N MET A 34 -18.04 10.06 -1.29
CA MET A 34 -16.75 9.59 -0.81
C MET A 34 -15.82 10.76 -0.51
N ARG A 35 -15.10 10.70 0.62
CA ARG A 35 -14.03 11.63 0.96
C ARG A 35 -12.91 10.90 1.71
N ILE A 36 -11.68 11.36 1.52
CA ILE A 36 -10.50 10.88 2.25
C ILE A 36 -9.93 11.97 3.16
N PRO A 37 -9.26 11.62 4.27
CA PRO A 37 -8.60 12.61 5.12
C PRO A 37 -7.49 13.33 4.36
N LYS A 38 -7.39 14.65 4.54
CA LYS A 38 -6.23 15.40 4.06
C LYS A 38 -4.98 14.91 4.78
N PRO A 39 -3.87 14.72 4.06
CA PRO A 39 -2.59 14.48 4.70
C PRO A 39 -2.23 15.68 5.60
N PRO A 40 -1.49 15.46 6.70
CA PRO A 40 -1.02 16.55 7.54
C PRO A 40 -0.11 17.50 6.74
N LYS A 41 -0.28 18.82 6.95
CA LYS A 41 0.35 19.86 6.13
C LYS A 41 1.89 19.94 6.19
N ASN A 42 2.55 19.22 7.08
CA ASN A 42 3.97 19.41 7.40
C ASN A 42 4.85 18.22 7.05
N VAL A 43 4.44 17.40 6.12
CA VAL A 43 5.29 16.30 5.71
C VAL A 43 6.03 16.73 4.46
N LYS A 44 7.26 17.19 4.64
CA LYS A 44 8.25 17.42 3.58
C LYS A 44 8.78 16.07 3.06
N GLY A 45 7.95 15.11 2.73
CA GLY A 45 8.42 13.83 2.21
C GLY A 45 9.44 13.10 3.12
N GLU A 46 9.66 13.58 4.33
CA GLU A 46 10.50 12.96 5.34
C GLU A 46 9.60 12.10 6.22
N LEU A 47 9.88 10.82 6.25
CA LEU A 47 9.30 9.86 7.19
C LEU A 47 9.41 10.44 8.60
N LYS A 48 8.27 10.76 9.20
CA LYS A 48 8.25 11.16 10.60
C LYS A 48 8.40 9.92 11.46
N ILE A 49 9.57 9.78 12.03
CA ILE A 49 9.84 8.73 12.99
C ILE A 49 9.10 9.09 14.29
N LEU A 50 8.05 8.36 14.62
CA LEU A 50 7.24 8.52 15.84
C LEU A 50 7.95 7.94 17.08
N GLY A 51 9.07 7.26 16.88
CA GLY A 51 9.84 6.57 17.89
C GLY A 51 10.52 5.34 17.31
N HIS A 52 11.00 4.47 18.18
CA HIS A 52 11.57 3.19 17.80
C HIS A 52 10.83 2.06 18.53
N THR A 53 10.69 0.92 17.89
CA THR A 53 10.28 -0.32 18.55
C THR A 53 11.32 -0.71 19.60
N LYS A 54 10.99 -1.65 20.52
CA LYS A 54 11.94 -2.18 21.51
C LYS A 54 13.25 -2.69 20.88
N ASP A 55 13.20 -3.08 19.61
CA ASP A 55 14.33 -3.62 18.83
C ASP A 55 15.02 -2.54 17.97
N GLY A 56 14.73 -1.25 18.21
CA GLY A 56 15.39 -0.12 17.54
C GLY A 56 14.91 0.17 16.12
N HIS A 57 13.85 -0.46 15.63
CA HIS A 57 13.27 -0.13 14.33
C HIS A 57 12.44 1.16 14.43
N PRO A 58 12.58 2.09 13.47
CA PRO A 58 11.78 3.29 13.46
C PRO A 58 10.29 2.94 13.32
N LEU A 59 9.48 3.48 14.22
CA LEU A 59 8.03 3.54 14.05
C LEU A 59 7.75 4.68 13.08
N GLU A 60 7.55 4.32 11.84
CA GLU A 60 7.26 5.26 10.77
C GLU A 60 5.78 5.65 10.81
N GLU A 61 5.48 6.95 10.93
CA GLU A 61 4.18 7.45 10.54
C GLU A 61 4.14 7.32 9.01
N TYR A 62 3.38 6.34 8.52
CA TYR A 62 3.21 6.18 7.08
C TYR A 62 2.49 7.41 6.55
N ASP A 63 3.19 8.20 5.75
CA ASP A 63 2.60 9.29 4.99
C ASP A 63 1.42 8.79 4.16
N ASN A 64 0.51 9.70 3.86
CA ASN A 64 -0.53 9.41 2.88
C ASN A 64 0.13 9.15 1.51
N CYS A 65 0.46 7.88 1.26
CA CYS A 65 1.10 7.44 0.03
C CYS A 65 0.25 7.71 -1.23
N LEU A 66 -1.04 8.03 -1.05
CA LEU A 66 -1.91 8.42 -2.16
C LEU A 66 -1.47 9.73 -2.82
N ASP A 67 -0.67 10.56 -2.15
CA ASP A 67 -0.09 11.77 -2.76
C ASP A 67 0.89 11.48 -3.90
N TYR A 68 1.33 10.26 -4.05
CA TYR A 68 2.14 9.83 -5.20
C TYR A 68 1.32 9.65 -6.48
N PHE A 69 0.00 9.54 -6.36
CA PHE A 69 -0.92 9.18 -7.44
C PHE A 69 -1.83 10.36 -7.83
N SER A 70 -2.47 10.24 -8.99
CA SER A 70 -3.41 11.24 -9.54
C SER A 70 -4.83 11.06 -9.00
N ILE A 71 -4.96 10.98 -7.67
CA ILE A 71 -6.22 10.72 -6.97
C ILE A 71 -7.20 11.88 -7.17
N SER A 72 -8.43 11.57 -7.60
CA SER A 72 -9.50 12.56 -7.86
C SER A 72 -10.41 12.82 -6.66
N SER A 73 -10.34 12.00 -5.61
CA SER A 73 -11.25 12.06 -4.47
C SER A 73 -11.21 13.39 -3.72
N LYS A 74 -12.38 13.85 -3.32
CA LYS A 74 -12.51 14.98 -2.40
C LYS A 74 -11.89 14.67 -1.05
N THR A 75 -11.26 15.66 -0.43
CA THR A 75 -10.65 15.52 0.88
C THR A 75 -11.44 16.26 1.96
N TYR A 76 -11.18 15.91 3.22
CA TYR A 76 -11.68 16.65 4.39
C TYR A 76 -10.57 16.86 5.41
N ASN A 77 -10.68 17.90 6.23
CA ASN A 77 -9.77 18.09 7.37
C ASN A 77 -10.17 17.13 8.50
N PRO A 78 -9.28 16.23 8.97
CA PRO A 78 -9.60 15.28 10.03
C PRO A 78 -10.18 15.90 11.30
N ASN A 79 -9.76 17.12 11.64
CA ASN A 79 -10.32 17.87 12.78
C ASN A 79 -11.79 18.25 12.63
N GLN A 80 -12.36 18.17 11.43
CA GLN A 80 -13.76 18.45 11.14
C GLN A 80 -14.66 17.20 11.20
N LEU A 81 -14.07 16.02 11.40
CA LEU A 81 -14.80 14.75 11.51
C LEU A 81 -15.18 14.43 12.94
N ILE A 82 -16.38 13.89 13.14
CA ILE A 82 -16.81 13.19 14.36
C ILE A 82 -17.52 11.90 13.99
N ILE A 83 -17.25 10.84 14.75
CA ILE A 83 -17.92 9.54 14.63
C ILE A 83 -18.76 9.33 15.90
N SER A 84 -20.07 9.27 15.76
CA SER A 84 -21.01 9.33 16.89
C SER A 84 -20.90 8.14 17.83
N GLU A 85 -20.62 6.94 17.29
CA GLU A 85 -20.48 5.71 18.11
C GLU A 85 -19.28 5.75 19.07
N LYS A 86 -18.25 6.52 18.75
CA LYS A 86 -17.02 6.62 19.56
C LYS A 86 -17.12 7.70 20.66
N THR A 87 -18.26 8.41 20.78
CA THR A 87 -18.37 9.60 21.61
C THR A 87 -19.59 9.57 22.55
N ASN A 88 -19.68 8.56 23.41
CA ASN A 88 -20.74 8.52 24.45
C ASN A 88 -20.42 9.43 25.66
N ASN A 89 -19.37 10.25 25.64
CA ASN A 89 -18.94 11.05 26.76
C ASN A 89 -19.50 12.48 26.66
N ILE A 90 -20.20 12.95 27.74
CA ILE A 90 -20.88 14.25 27.83
C ILE A 90 -19.92 15.43 27.58
N PHE A 91 -18.64 15.28 27.93
CA PHE A 91 -17.61 16.29 27.69
C PHE A 91 -17.33 16.57 26.21
N PHE A 92 -17.49 15.57 25.34
CA PHE A 92 -17.34 15.73 23.90
C PHE A 92 -18.52 16.41 23.20
N ASN A 93 -19.67 16.52 23.85
CA ASN A 93 -20.83 17.20 23.27
C ASN A 93 -20.60 18.70 23.07
N LYS A 94 -19.80 19.36 23.93
CA LYS A 94 -19.40 20.78 23.76
C LYS A 94 -18.44 20.99 22.59
N LEU A 95 -17.62 19.99 22.22
CA LEU A 95 -16.69 20.02 21.08
C LEU A 95 -17.35 19.73 19.74
N LYS A 96 -18.62 19.29 19.72
CA LYS A 96 -19.37 18.93 18.51
C LYS A 96 -19.79 20.13 17.64
N ILE A 97 -19.78 21.35 18.20
CA ILE A 97 -20.43 22.53 17.61
C ILE A 97 -19.79 22.93 16.27
N ASN A 98 -18.49 22.65 16.06
CA ASN A 98 -17.75 23.06 14.86
C ASN A 98 -17.40 21.90 13.91
N LYS A 99 -18.02 20.70 14.09
CA LYS A 99 -17.71 19.56 13.22
C LYS A 99 -18.59 19.57 11.98
N LYS A 100 -17.94 19.67 10.81
CA LYS A 100 -18.62 19.70 9.51
C LYS A 100 -19.13 18.33 9.07
N TYR A 101 -18.39 17.27 9.38
CA TYR A 101 -18.68 15.89 8.96
C TYR A 101 -19.04 15.02 10.15
N LYS A 102 -20.26 14.45 10.13
CA LYS A 102 -20.79 13.60 11.19
C LYS A 102 -21.07 12.21 10.61
N LEU A 103 -20.36 11.20 11.08
CA LEU A 103 -20.63 9.81 10.74
C LEU A 103 -21.44 9.16 11.86
N LYS A 104 -22.32 8.22 11.51
CA LYS A 104 -23.20 7.53 12.43
C LYS A 104 -22.60 6.20 12.88
N ASN A 105 -21.93 5.50 11.96
CA ASN A 105 -21.49 4.13 12.13
C ASN A 105 -20.01 3.97 11.83
N THR A 106 -19.43 2.86 12.31
CA THR A 106 -18.14 2.34 11.86
C THR A 106 -18.35 0.90 11.38
N TYR A 107 -17.86 0.59 10.20
CA TYR A 107 -17.74 -0.78 9.72
C TYR A 107 -16.31 -1.25 9.93
N PHE A 108 -16.14 -2.34 10.64
CA PHE A 108 -14.85 -3.01 10.81
C PHE A 108 -14.80 -4.22 9.87
N GLU A 109 -13.71 -4.35 9.11
CA GLU A 109 -13.45 -5.56 8.33
C GLU A 109 -13.43 -6.78 9.27
N PRO A 110 -14.34 -7.76 9.10
CA PRO A 110 -14.49 -8.83 10.08
C PRO A 110 -13.37 -9.88 10.01
N HIS A 111 -12.73 -10.02 8.85
CA HIS A 111 -11.66 -10.99 8.56
C HIS A 111 -10.93 -10.58 7.28
N PHE A 112 -9.77 -11.20 7.00
CA PHE A 112 -8.96 -10.89 5.81
C PHE A 112 -9.54 -11.38 4.47
N ASN A 113 -10.58 -12.22 4.49
CA ASN A 113 -11.26 -12.64 3.27
C ASN A 113 -12.28 -11.59 2.83
N PHE A 114 -12.66 -11.63 1.55
CA PHE A 114 -13.72 -10.77 1.04
C PHE A 114 -15.04 -10.99 1.78
N ASP A 115 -15.64 -9.90 2.25
CA ASP A 115 -16.99 -9.89 2.85
C ASP A 115 -17.97 -9.15 1.95
N SER A 116 -18.96 -9.89 1.39
CA SER A 116 -20.01 -9.30 0.54
C SER A 116 -20.94 -8.34 1.28
N GLN A 117 -21.03 -8.41 2.62
CA GLN A 117 -21.82 -7.48 3.43
C GLN A 117 -21.25 -6.05 3.39
N PHE A 118 -19.98 -5.90 3.01
CA PHE A 118 -19.34 -4.59 2.75
C PHE A 118 -20.20 -3.70 1.85
N PHE A 119 -20.81 -4.23 0.81
CA PHE A 119 -21.64 -3.46 -0.11
C PHE A 119 -23.04 -3.13 0.43
N LYS A 120 -23.42 -3.62 1.63
CA LYS A 120 -24.66 -3.27 2.33
C LYS A 120 -24.46 -2.17 3.39
N ILE A 121 -23.24 -1.64 3.49
CA ILE A 121 -22.91 -0.52 4.37
C ILE A 121 -23.80 0.67 4.02
N LYS A 122 -24.33 1.32 5.05
CA LYS A 122 -25.17 2.52 4.91
C LYS A 122 -24.31 3.77 4.74
N ASP A 123 -24.91 4.82 4.22
CA ASP A 123 -24.26 6.14 4.22
C ASP A 123 -23.90 6.61 5.65
N SER A 124 -23.02 7.59 5.75
CA SER A 124 -22.51 8.14 7.03
C SER A 124 -21.73 7.12 7.86
N THR A 125 -20.89 6.32 7.18
CA THR A 125 -20.06 5.27 7.79
C THR A 125 -18.58 5.53 7.57
N ASP A 126 -17.78 5.36 8.64
CA ASP A 126 -16.33 5.18 8.60
C ASP A 126 -16.02 3.70 8.37
N ILE A 127 -15.16 3.36 7.43
CA ILE A 127 -14.72 1.97 7.24
C ILE A 127 -13.30 1.79 7.77
N GLU A 128 -13.04 0.67 8.42
CA GLU A 128 -11.77 0.37 9.07
C GLU A 128 -11.36 -1.07 8.77
N GLY A 129 -10.22 -1.26 8.13
CA GLY A 129 -9.68 -2.55 7.73
C GLY A 129 -8.57 -2.39 6.70
N TYR A 130 -8.09 -3.52 6.16
CA TYR A 130 -7.08 -3.57 5.11
C TYR A 130 -7.67 -3.79 3.71
N PHE A 131 -8.79 -4.51 3.63
CA PHE A 131 -9.55 -4.78 2.40
C PHE A 131 -8.71 -5.36 1.25
N GLN A 132 -7.81 -6.29 1.57
CA GLN A 132 -6.83 -6.87 0.65
C GLN A 132 -7.45 -7.91 -0.29
N SER A 133 -8.51 -7.53 -1.02
CA SER A 133 -9.14 -8.34 -2.05
C SER A 133 -9.64 -7.47 -3.19
N GLU A 134 -9.33 -7.87 -4.42
CA GLU A 134 -9.82 -7.20 -5.64
C GLU A 134 -11.34 -7.19 -5.76
N LYS A 135 -12.03 -8.16 -5.14
CA LYS A 135 -13.50 -8.27 -5.14
C LYS A 135 -14.22 -7.05 -4.58
N TYR A 136 -13.53 -6.23 -3.78
CA TYR A 136 -14.09 -4.98 -3.29
C TYR A 136 -14.21 -3.90 -4.37
N PHE A 137 -13.46 -4.02 -5.48
CA PHE A 137 -13.41 -2.99 -6.54
C PHE A 137 -13.32 -3.55 -7.98
N GLU A 138 -13.45 -4.86 -8.19
CA GLU A 138 -13.36 -5.49 -9.53
C GLU A 138 -14.36 -4.91 -10.53
N HIS A 139 -15.53 -4.42 -10.06
CA HIS A 139 -16.56 -3.82 -10.89
C HIS A 139 -16.21 -2.39 -11.39
N CYS A 140 -15.11 -1.80 -10.94
CA CYS A 140 -14.64 -0.48 -11.34
C CYS A 140 -13.10 -0.45 -11.55
N THR A 141 -12.54 -1.55 -12.08
CA THR A 141 -11.10 -1.75 -12.24
C THR A 141 -10.44 -0.68 -13.09
N GLU A 142 -11.05 -0.27 -14.20
CA GLU A 142 -10.49 0.74 -15.10
C GLU A 142 -10.43 2.12 -14.43
N GLU A 143 -11.46 2.49 -13.69
CA GLU A 143 -11.46 3.75 -12.94
C GLU A 143 -10.40 3.74 -11.84
N ILE A 144 -10.21 2.62 -11.14
CA ILE A 144 -9.14 2.46 -10.14
C ILE A 144 -7.76 2.58 -10.77
N ARG A 145 -7.54 2.02 -11.95
CA ARG A 145 -6.27 2.20 -12.69
C ARG A 145 -6.01 3.66 -13.02
N ASN A 146 -7.04 4.41 -13.39
CA ASN A 146 -6.92 5.86 -13.65
C ASN A 146 -6.61 6.66 -12.39
N GLU A 147 -7.20 6.29 -11.24
CA GLU A 147 -6.87 6.89 -9.94
C GLU A 147 -5.42 6.62 -9.54
N PHE A 148 -4.89 5.43 -9.84
CA PHE A 148 -3.54 5.01 -9.46
C PHE A 148 -2.46 5.36 -10.49
N VAL A 149 -2.74 6.28 -11.41
CA VAL A 149 -1.70 6.84 -12.29
C VAL A 149 -0.67 7.58 -11.43
N ILE A 150 0.55 7.08 -11.43
CA ILE A 150 1.68 7.67 -10.70
C ILE A 150 2.01 9.04 -11.29
N LYS A 151 2.25 10.05 -10.46
CA LYS A 151 2.60 11.40 -10.91
C LYS A 151 3.89 11.40 -11.72
N GLU A 152 3.93 12.17 -12.80
CA GLU A 152 4.99 12.18 -13.82
C GLU A 152 6.41 12.30 -13.24
N LYS A 153 6.60 13.14 -12.23
CA LYS A 153 7.93 13.31 -11.60
C LYS A 153 8.52 11.99 -11.07
N TYR A 154 7.69 11.10 -10.52
CA TYR A 154 8.16 9.80 -10.01
C TYR A 154 8.31 8.80 -11.16
N GLN A 155 7.43 8.86 -12.15
CA GLN A 155 7.57 8.03 -13.35
C GLN A 155 8.86 8.34 -14.10
N LYS A 156 9.21 9.61 -14.26
CA LYS A 156 10.44 10.05 -14.95
C LYS A 156 11.67 9.55 -14.20
N GLU A 157 11.77 9.82 -12.90
CA GLU A 157 12.89 9.36 -12.07
C GLU A 157 13.04 7.82 -12.11
N ALA A 158 11.94 7.09 -11.98
CA ALA A 158 11.96 5.64 -12.01
C ALA A 158 12.41 5.10 -13.38
N ARG A 159 11.93 5.68 -14.49
CA ARG A 159 12.35 5.27 -15.85
C ARG A 159 13.83 5.52 -16.09
N GLU A 160 14.36 6.67 -15.67
CA GLU A 160 15.79 6.99 -15.79
C GLU A 160 16.65 5.95 -15.04
N LYS A 161 16.29 5.63 -13.80
CA LYS A 161 17.00 4.62 -13.00
C LYS A 161 16.84 3.21 -13.59
N PHE A 162 15.64 2.86 -14.01
CA PHE A 162 15.33 1.58 -14.61
C PHE A 162 16.13 1.36 -15.90
N GLN A 163 16.23 2.38 -16.76
CA GLN A 163 16.97 2.32 -18.01
C GLN A 163 18.47 2.08 -17.79
N VAL A 164 19.05 2.67 -16.74
CA VAL A 164 20.46 2.41 -16.36
C VAL A 164 20.65 0.94 -15.97
N ILE A 165 19.69 0.35 -15.27
CA ILE A 165 19.74 -1.05 -14.83
C ILE A 165 19.46 -2.02 -15.98
N CYS A 166 18.39 -1.76 -16.75
CA CYS A 166 17.99 -2.62 -17.89
C CYS A 166 19.05 -2.71 -18.99
N GLY A 167 19.73 -1.60 -19.30
CA GLY A 167 20.72 -1.57 -20.36
C GLY A 167 20.17 -2.09 -21.70
N LYS A 168 20.74 -3.19 -22.19
CA LYS A 168 20.35 -3.85 -23.47
C LYS A 168 19.39 -5.05 -23.29
N TYR A 169 18.95 -5.32 -22.07
CA TYR A 169 18.11 -6.49 -21.82
C TYR A 169 16.69 -6.30 -22.36
N THR A 170 16.13 -7.36 -22.89
CA THR A 170 14.81 -7.35 -23.54
C THR A 170 13.67 -7.73 -22.59
N THR A 171 13.97 -8.50 -21.52
CA THR A 171 12.96 -8.95 -20.54
C THR A 171 13.49 -8.79 -19.14
N MET A 172 12.77 -7.98 -18.36
CA MET A 172 13.07 -7.72 -16.95
C MET A 172 12.04 -8.38 -16.03
N ILE A 173 12.51 -9.08 -15.02
CA ILE A 173 11.67 -9.77 -14.04
C ILE A 173 11.94 -9.15 -12.65
N SER A 174 10.92 -8.58 -12.05
CA SER A 174 11.03 -8.11 -10.67
C SER A 174 10.92 -9.27 -9.68
N ALA A 175 11.68 -9.23 -8.60
CA ALA A 175 11.48 -10.10 -7.45
C ALA A 175 11.40 -9.26 -6.18
N HIS A 176 10.24 -9.27 -5.55
CA HIS A 176 10.05 -8.59 -4.26
C HIS A 176 10.39 -9.54 -3.12
N VAL A 177 11.32 -9.14 -2.25
CA VAL A 177 11.79 -9.90 -1.09
C VAL A 177 11.48 -9.12 0.17
N ARG A 178 10.41 -9.48 0.87
CA ARG A 178 10.01 -8.88 2.16
C ARG A 178 10.64 -9.65 3.31
N ARG A 179 11.35 -8.96 4.22
CA ARG A 179 12.06 -9.56 5.35
C ARG A 179 11.75 -8.92 6.70
N LYS A 180 11.42 -7.63 6.72
CA LYS A 180 11.25 -6.86 7.96
C LYS A 180 9.79 -6.62 8.30
N GLY A 181 9.53 -6.39 9.59
CA GLY A 181 8.22 -5.93 10.07
C GLY A 181 7.41 -6.98 10.82
N HIS A 182 7.87 -8.24 10.90
CA HIS A 182 7.16 -9.29 11.66
C HIS A 182 8.09 -10.16 12.50
N GLU A 183 9.36 -9.74 12.67
CA GLU A 183 10.40 -10.56 13.31
C GLU A 183 10.10 -10.89 14.78
N ASN A 184 9.27 -10.07 15.46
CA ASN A 184 8.97 -10.19 16.88
C ASN A 184 7.46 -10.14 17.23
N SER A 185 6.57 -10.37 16.27
CA SER A 185 5.14 -10.34 16.54
C SER A 185 4.57 -11.73 16.66
N GLU A 186 3.53 -11.91 17.49
CA GLU A 186 2.68 -13.10 17.52
C GLU A 186 2.10 -13.43 16.13
N ASN A 187 2.22 -12.50 15.20
CA ASN A 187 1.83 -12.61 13.79
C ASN A 187 2.85 -13.36 12.91
N GLN A 188 4.01 -13.83 13.40
CA GLN A 188 4.96 -14.64 12.62
C GLN A 188 4.33 -15.91 12.06
N GLN A 189 3.31 -16.45 12.72
CA GLN A 189 2.58 -17.64 12.23
C GLN A 189 1.68 -17.32 11.02
N ILE A 190 1.25 -16.06 10.90
CA ILE A 190 0.33 -15.60 9.84
C ILE A 190 1.12 -15.15 8.59
N HIS A 191 2.27 -14.52 8.80
CA HIS A 191 3.10 -13.96 7.72
C HIS A 191 4.44 -14.68 7.62
N LYS A 192 4.42 -15.90 7.10
CA LYS A 192 5.66 -16.62 6.75
C LYS A 192 6.23 -16.04 5.47
N TYR A 193 7.41 -15.42 5.58
CA TYR A 193 8.15 -15.00 4.40
C TYR A 193 8.73 -16.21 3.68
N PRO A 194 8.71 -16.21 2.33
CA PRO A 194 9.37 -17.26 1.57
C PRO A 194 10.87 -17.31 1.88
N GLU A 195 11.39 -18.51 1.98
CA GLU A 195 12.82 -18.76 2.07
C GLU A 195 13.50 -18.58 0.69
N ILE A 196 14.82 -18.51 0.68
CA ILE A 196 15.59 -18.24 -0.54
C ILE A 196 15.28 -19.23 -1.66
N GLU A 197 14.99 -20.48 -1.32
CA GLU A 197 14.68 -21.54 -2.26
C GLU A 197 13.45 -21.26 -3.13
N TYR A 198 12.46 -20.52 -2.61
CA TYR A 198 11.31 -20.07 -3.40
C TYR A 198 11.78 -19.18 -4.55
N TYR A 199 12.59 -18.18 -4.24
CA TYR A 199 13.08 -17.22 -5.24
C TYR A 199 14.00 -17.88 -6.25
N LEU A 200 14.90 -18.76 -5.80
CA LEU A 200 15.80 -19.49 -6.69
C LEU A 200 15.03 -20.43 -7.64
N ARG A 201 13.99 -21.11 -7.17
CA ARG A 201 13.10 -21.91 -8.03
C ARG A 201 12.37 -21.03 -9.06
N ALA A 202 11.86 -19.86 -8.64
CA ALA A 202 11.20 -18.94 -9.54
C ALA A 202 12.16 -18.38 -10.61
N ILE A 203 13.39 -18.03 -10.24
CA ILE A 203 14.45 -17.59 -11.16
C ILE A 203 14.74 -18.69 -12.18
N ASN A 204 14.99 -19.94 -11.73
CA ASN A 204 15.25 -21.08 -12.61
C ASN A 204 14.06 -21.35 -13.56
N TYR A 205 12.83 -21.20 -13.08
CA TYR A 205 11.64 -21.32 -13.92
C TYR A 205 11.65 -20.32 -15.06
N PHE A 206 11.87 -19.03 -14.76
CA PHE A 206 11.91 -18.00 -15.79
C PHE A 206 13.08 -18.20 -16.77
N GLN A 207 14.27 -18.57 -16.27
CA GLN A 207 15.43 -18.92 -17.12
C GLN A 207 15.18 -20.08 -18.06
N SER A 208 14.30 -21.02 -17.66
CA SER A 208 13.90 -22.14 -18.54
C SER A 208 12.86 -21.78 -19.60
N LYS A 209 12.21 -20.60 -19.50
CA LYS A 209 11.08 -20.19 -20.35
C LYS A 209 11.36 -18.97 -21.21
N ILE A 210 12.31 -18.16 -20.83
CA ILE A 210 12.61 -16.85 -21.45
C ILE A 210 14.09 -16.80 -21.79
N ASP A 211 14.40 -16.39 -23.00
CA ASP A 211 15.79 -16.21 -23.44
C ASP A 211 16.40 -14.98 -22.76
N ASN A 212 17.51 -15.20 -22.06
CA ASN A 212 18.30 -14.15 -21.41
C ASN A 212 17.48 -13.20 -20.48
N PRO A 213 16.63 -13.73 -19.56
CA PRO A 213 15.87 -12.90 -18.66
C PRO A 213 16.79 -12.25 -17.63
N GLN A 214 16.48 -11.01 -17.24
CA GLN A 214 17.22 -10.32 -16.17
C GLN A 214 16.32 -10.13 -14.95
N PHE A 215 16.92 -10.22 -13.77
CA PHE A 215 16.19 -10.15 -12.50
C PHE A 215 16.59 -8.92 -11.71
N LEU A 216 15.59 -8.14 -11.29
CA LEU A 216 15.76 -6.99 -10.42
C LEU A 216 15.11 -7.24 -9.07
N ILE A 217 15.94 -7.32 -8.01
CA ILE A 217 15.50 -7.60 -6.65
C ILE A 217 15.16 -6.30 -5.93
N PHE A 218 13.95 -6.24 -5.39
CA PHE A 218 13.44 -5.18 -4.51
C PHE A 218 13.28 -5.73 -3.10
N SER A 219 13.82 -5.07 -2.09
CA SER A 219 13.75 -5.59 -0.73
C SER A 219 13.92 -4.48 0.31
N ASP A 220 13.31 -4.67 1.47
CA ASP A 220 13.56 -3.92 2.69
C ASP A 220 14.83 -4.41 3.45
N ASP A 221 15.47 -5.49 2.98
CA ASP A 221 16.77 -5.98 3.45
C ASP A 221 17.71 -6.39 2.31
N ILE A 222 18.22 -5.40 1.61
CA ILE A 222 19.15 -5.59 0.49
C ILE A 222 20.46 -6.29 0.92
N LYS A 223 20.91 -6.11 2.17
CA LYS A 223 22.11 -6.78 2.67
C LYS A 223 21.91 -8.29 2.72
N TRP A 224 20.78 -8.72 3.26
CA TRP A 224 20.40 -10.14 3.27
C TRP A 224 20.29 -10.67 1.83
N CYS A 225 19.62 -9.95 0.93
CA CYS A 225 19.49 -10.35 -0.46
C CYS A 225 20.85 -10.54 -1.13
N LYS A 226 21.76 -9.56 -1.03
CA LYS A 226 23.11 -9.68 -1.61
C LYS A 226 23.90 -10.87 -1.10
N HIS A 227 23.68 -11.26 0.16
CA HIS A 227 24.30 -12.45 0.72
C HIS A 227 23.69 -13.76 0.19
N LYS A 228 22.37 -13.82 0.13
CA LYS A 228 21.62 -15.03 -0.24
C LYS A 228 21.57 -15.31 -1.74
N PHE A 229 21.58 -14.26 -2.56
CA PHE A 229 21.63 -14.39 -4.03
C PHE A 229 23.08 -14.40 -4.57
N LYS A 230 24.07 -14.62 -3.72
CA LYS A 230 25.47 -14.70 -4.14
C LYS A 230 25.66 -15.84 -5.15
N GLY A 231 26.31 -15.52 -6.28
CA GLY A 231 26.52 -16.48 -7.38
C GLY A 231 25.36 -16.58 -8.36
N THR A 232 24.31 -15.80 -8.21
CA THR A 232 23.23 -15.64 -9.20
C THR A 232 23.45 -14.35 -10.00
N ASP A 233 22.97 -14.35 -11.27
CA ASP A 233 23.00 -13.17 -12.12
C ASP A 233 21.73 -12.35 -11.87
N VAL A 234 21.73 -11.56 -10.78
CA VAL A 234 20.63 -10.69 -10.40
C VAL A 234 21.13 -9.29 -10.05
N GLN A 235 20.30 -8.30 -10.30
CA GLN A 235 20.53 -6.92 -9.93
C GLN A 235 19.69 -6.53 -8.70
N PHE A 236 20.08 -5.45 -8.02
CA PHE A 236 19.40 -5.01 -6.79
C PHE A 236 19.01 -3.54 -6.91
N SER A 237 17.74 -3.25 -6.63
CA SER A 237 17.30 -1.88 -6.45
C SER A 237 17.81 -1.36 -5.10
N THR A 238 18.57 -0.27 -5.12
CA THR A 238 19.22 0.28 -3.92
C THR A 238 19.10 1.79 -3.85
N GLY A 239 18.91 2.32 -2.63
CA GLY A 239 18.92 3.77 -2.38
C GLY A 239 17.68 4.50 -2.93
N ASN A 240 16.62 3.81 -3.23
CA ASN A 240 15.39 4.37 -3.75
C ASN A 240 14.32 4.54 -2.65
N SER A 241 13.43 5.50 -2.86
CA SER A 241 12.20 5.58 -2.09
C SER A 241 11.20 4.49 -2.52
N SER A 242 10.25 4.16 -1.65
CA SER A 242 9.24 3.13 -1.92
C SER A 242 8.45 3.39 -3.21
N ILE A 243 8.12 4.65 -3.51
CA ILE A 243 7.40 4.97 -4.76
C ILE A 243 8.25 4.74 -6.00
N ILE A 244 9.56 4.99 -5.93
CA ILE A 244 10.46 4.71 -7.06
C ILE A 244 10.60 3.21 -7.27
N ASP A 245 10.81 2.43 -6.20
CA ASP A 245 10.84 0.96 -6.28
C ASP A 245 9.53 0.39 -6.82
N PHE A 246 8.39 0.88 -6.33
CA PHE A 246 7.07 0.48 -6.81
C PHE A 246 6.89 0.76 -8.31
N THR A 247 7.32 1.97 -8.74
CA THR A 247 7.24 2.35 -10.15
C THR A 247 8.18 1.49 -11.00
N MET A 248 9.41 1.24 -10.56
CA MET A 248 10.36 0.38 -11.28
C MET A 248 9.86 -1.06 -11.36
N MET A 249 9.24 -1.60 -10.29
CA MET A 249 8.58 -2.90 -10.35
C MET A 249 7.52 -2.94 -11.44
N SER A 250 6.68 -1.92 -11.54
CA SER A 250 5.61 -1.87 -12.54
C SER A 250 6.11 -1.72 -13.99
N LEU A 251 7.39 -1.39 -14.19
CA LEU A 251 8.05 -1.35 -15.50
C LEU A 251 8.63 -2.71 -15.93
N CYS A 252 8.69 -3.68 -15.02
CA CYS A 252 9.16 -5.03 -15.35
C CYS A 252 8.07 -5.82 -16.10
N ASP A 253 8.51 -6.76 -16.95
CA ASP A 253 7.61 -7.57 -17.78
C ASP A 253 6.94 -8.69 -16.99
N HIS A 254 7.62 -9.21 -15.94
CA HIS A 254 7.14 -10.29 -15.08
C HIS A 254 7.51 -10.03 -13.63
N HIS A 255 6.83 -10.75 -12.71
CA HIS A 255 6.96 -10.50 -11.28
C HIS A 255 7.04 -11.80 -10.48
N ILE A 256 8.03 -11.87 -9.57
CA ILE A 256 8.11 -12.86 -8.49
C ILE A 256 7.62 -12.17 -7.22
N LEU A 257 6.41 -12.54 -6.77
CA LEU A 257 5.73 -11.89 -5.66
C LEU A 257 6.09 -12.55 -4.32
N THR A 258 5.89 -11.80 -3.25
CA THR A 258 5.93 -12.28 -1.86
C THR A 258 4.60 -11.94 -1.18
N PRO A 259 4.23 -12.57 -0.05
CA PRO A 259 3.06 -12.18 0.74
C PRO A 259 3.19 -10.77 1.30
N SER A 260 2.98 -9.77 0.45
CA SER A 260 3.07 -8.35 0.76
C SER A 260 2.17 -7.56 -0.17
N SER A 261 1.33 -6.70 0.40
CA SER A 261 0.47 -5.78 -0.36
C SER A 261 1.25 -4.78 -1.23
N PHE A 262 2.56 -4.64 -1.01
CA PHE A 262 3.42 -3.78 -1.84
C PHE A 262 3.64 -4.36 -3.24
N SER A 263 3.75 -5.68 -3.36
CA SER A 263 3.98 -6.37 -4.63
C SER A 263 2.72 -7.01 -5.21
N TRP A 264 1.67 -7.10 -4.42
CA TRP A 264 0.37 -7.63 -4.85
C TRP A 264 -0.46 -6.55 -5.56
#